data_ee752886c36eff3f88590df2fa45d777
#
_entry.id   ee752886c36eff3f88590df2fa45d777
#
_cell.length_a   1.000
_cell.length_b   1.000
_cell.length_c   1.000
_cell.angle_alpha   90.00
_cell.angle_beta   90.00
_cell.angle_gamma   90.00
#
_symmetry.space_group_name_H-M   'P 1'
#
loop_
_entity.id
_entity.type
_entity.pdbx_description
1 polymer ?
#
loop_
_entity_poly.entity_id
_entity_poly.type
_entity_poly.pdbx_seq_one_letter_code
_entity_poly.pdbx_strand_id
1 'polypeptide(L)'
;MTAEPVAWDDPKIAYVVARCRGRRVIDLGCVMHDPRAYTSRYWLHRALAESAAEVTGIDLDSEGVAALAARGYRVLQGDAEDFSVTERVDVVVAGDIIEHLGNPGGLLRSAREALVPGGCLIIQTPNLWYWRNSVKAMWGREVANNPEHTCWFDPRTMRQLAARVGFELGEVAFHSRYRRDRWLPLPRGWKHTSWSGVLTPRA
;
A
#
# COMPACT_ATOMS: atom_id res chain seq x y z
N MET A 1 -10.09 -21.57 -21.48
CA MET A 1 -8.80 -20.91 -21.77
C MET A 1 -8.50 -20.02 -20.56
N THR A 2 -7.61 -20.44 -19.68
CA THR A 2 -7.13 -19.62 -18.58
C THR A 2 -6.15 -18.61 -19.18
N ALA A 3 -6.52 -17.33 -19.17
CA ALA A 3 -5.63 -16.26 -19.59
C ALA A 3 -4.33 -16.36 -18.76
N GLU A 4 -3.18 -16.29 -19.43
CA GLU A 4 -1.90 -16.21 -18.70
C GLU A 4 -1.94 -14.99 -17.78
N PRO A 5 -1.44 -15.13 -16.54
CA PRO A 5 -1.46 -14.02 -15.60
C PRO A 5 -0.61 -12.88 -16.15
N VAL A 6 -1.20 -11.68 -16.19
CA VAL A 6 -0.50 -10.45 -16.59
C VAL A 6 0.72 -10.28 -15.68
N ALA A 7 1.90 -10.26 -16.27
CA ALA A 7 3.13 -9.99 -15.53
C ALA A 7 3.21 -8.48 -15.26
N TRP A 8 3.15 -8.09 -13.99
CA TRP A 8 3.33 -6.71 -13.57
C TRP A 8 4.82 -6.40 -13.48
N ASP A 9 5.30 -5.48 -14.30
CA ASP A 9 6.72 -5.10 -14.39
C ASP A 9 7.22 -4.34 -13.14
N ASP A 10 6.32 -3.73 -12.38
CA ASP A 10 6.67 -3.07 -11.12
C ASP A 10 6.76 -4.11 -9.98
N PRO A 11 7.95 -4.32 -9.39
CA PRO A 11 8.12 -5.30 -8.32
C PRO A 11 7.24 -5.05 -7.10
N LYS A 12 6.85 -3.79 -6.86
CA LYS A 12 6.01 -3.37 -5.76
C LYS A 12 4.56 -3.83 -5.98
N ILE A 13 4.02 -3.60 -7.18
CA ILE A 13 2.69 -4.08 -7.59
C ILE A 13 2.67 -5.61 -7.63
N ALA A 14 3.66 -6.23 -8.27
CA ALA A 14 3.76 -7.69 -8.36
C ALA A 14 3.76 -8.36 -6.97
N TYR A 15 4.42 -7.74 -5.98
CA TYR A 15 4.44 -8.23 -4.61
C TYR A 15 3.04 -8.29 -3.98
N VAL A 16 2.22 -7.25 -4.15
CA VAL A 16 0.86 -7.19 -3.61
C VAL A 16 -0.07 -8.13 -4.38
N VAL A 17 -0.05 -8.06 -5.70
CA VAL A 17 -0.88 -8.90 -6.58
C VAL A 17 -0.71 -10.39 -6.28
N ALA A 18 0.52 -10.84 -6.08
CA ALA A 18 0.80 -12.25 -5.76
C ALA A 18 0.10 -12.71 -4.46
N ARG A 19 -0.12 -11.79 -3.50
CA ARG A 19 -0.77 -12.08 -2.20
C ARG A 19 -2.29 -11.87 -2.21
N CYS A 20 -2.78 -11.13 -3.19
CA CYS A 20 -4.22 -10.83 -3.35
C CYS A 20 -4.93 -11.76 -4.33
N ARG A 21 -4.18 -12.56 -5.11
CA ARG A 21 -4.74 -13.42 -6.15
C ARG A 21 -5.81 -14.37 -5.62
N GLY A 22 -7.02 -14.29 -6.22
CA GLY A 22 -8.15 -15.14 -5.86
C GLY A 22 -8.73 -14.88 -4.46
N ARG A 23 -8.40 -13.75 -3.83
CA ARG A 23 -8.86 -13.34 -2.49
C ARG A 23 -9.85 -12.18 -2.59
N ARG A 24 -10.63 -11.97 -1.53
CA ARG A 24 -11.44 -10.76 -1.33
C ARG A 24 -10.55 -9.67 -0.74
N VAL A 25 -10.52 -8.51 -1.40
CA VAL A 25 -9.55 -7.45 -1.11
C VAL A 25 -10.25 -6.11 -0.89
N ILE A 26 -9.79 -5.35 0.09
CA ILE A 26 -10.04 -3.91 0.19
C ILE A 26 -8.75 -3.20 -0.22
N ASP A 27 -8.86 -2.20 -1.10
CA ASP A 27 -7.77 -1.33 -1.52
C ASP A 27 -8.03 0.10 -1.03
N LEU A 28 -7.21 0.56 -0.09
CA LEU A 28 -7.31 1.88 0.52
C LEU A 28 -6.49 2.90 -0.27
N GLY A 29 -7.09 4.06 -0.59
CA GLY A 29 -6.46 5.08 -1.42
C GLY A 29 -6.40 4.66 -2.90
N CYS A 30 -7.53 4.18 -3.44
CA CYS A 30 -7.59 3.61 -4.78
C CYS A 30 -7.65 4.64 -5.91
N VAL A 31 -7.98 5.89 -5.60
CA VAL A 31 -8.09 6.99 -6.57
C VAL A 31 -6.70 7.56 -6.87
N MET A 32 -6.43 7.77 -8.13
CA MET A 32 -5.21 8.44 -8.59
C MET A 32 -5.48 9.93 -8.84
N HIS A 33 -4.63 10.80 -8.36
CA HIS A 33 -4.75 12.27 -8.56
C HIS A 33 -4.79 12.69 -10.03
N ASP A 34 -4.19 11.90 -10.93
CA ASP A 34 -4.28 12.13 -12.38
C ASP A 34 -5.23 11.11 -13.02
N PRO A 35 -6.41 11.53 -13.56
CA PRO A 35 -7.35 10.62 -14.21
C PRO A 35 -6.76 9.83 -15.38
N ARG A 36 -5.68 10.30 -16.00
CA ARG A 36 -4.97 9.55 -17.05
C ARG A 36 -4.23 8.33 -16.51
N ALA A 37 -3.94 8.32 -15.20
CA ALA A 37 -3.29 7.20 -14.55
C ALA A 37 -4.18 5.95 -14.44
N TYR A 38 -5.49 6.06 -14.58
CA TYR A 38 -6.42 4.91 -14.58
C TYR A 38 -6.22 3.94 -15.78
N THR A 39 -5.50 4.34 -16.80
CA THR A 39 -5.06 3.45 -17.87
C THR A 39 -3.66 2.91 -17.66
N SER A 40 -2.96 3.40 -16.62
CA SER A 40 -1.58 3.03 -16.34
C SER A 40 -1.46 1.60 -15.84
N ARG A 41 -0.44 0.90 -16.31
CA ARG A 41 0.01 -0.38 -15.75
C ARG A 41 0.62 -0.25 -14.34
N TYR A 42 0.82 0.96 -13.86
CA TYR A 42 1.32 1.25 -12.52
C TYR A 42 0.21 1.57 -11.51
N TRP A 43 -1.05 1.47 -11.90
CA TRP A 43 -2.17 1.67 -11.00
C TRP A 43 -2.52 0.36 -10.27
N LEU A 44 -2.30 0.36 -8.96
CA LEU A 44 -2.44 -0.83 -8.12
C LEU A 44 -3.87 -1.37 -8.12
N HIS A 45 -4.89 -0.50 -7.99
CA HIS A 45 -6.29 -0.92 -7.95
C HIS A 45 -6.70 -1.73 -9.19
N ARG A 46 -6.27 -1.31 -10.39
CA ARG A 46 -6.50 -2.07 -11.61
C ARG A 46 -5.85 -3.46 -11.55
N ALA A 47 -4.61 -3.51 -11.07
CA ALA A 47 -3.89 -4.78 -10.95
C ALA A 47 -4.61 -5.74 -9.99
N LEU A 48 -5.18 -5.22 -8.91
CA LEU A 48 -5.99 -5.98 -7.97
C LEU A 48 -7.31 -6.41 -8.61
N ALA A 49 -8.02 -5.53 -9.33
CA ALA A 49 -9.27 -5.86 -10.03
C ALA A 49 -9.11 -6.98 -11.07
N GLU A 50 -7.93 -7.07 -11.71
CA GLU A 50 -7.62 -8.11 -12.70
C GLU A 50 -7.18 -9.44 -12.06
N SER A 51 -6.85 -9.48 -10.77
CA SER A 51 -6.21 -10.65 -10.13
C SER A 51 -6.91 -11.20 -8.89
N ALA A 52 -7.58 -10.36 -8.12
CA ALA A 52 -8.33 -10.76 -6.94
C ALA A 52 -9.63 -11.49 -7.33
N ALA A 53 -10.24 -12.22 -6.40
CA ALA A 53 -11.59 -12.76 -6.60
C ALA A 53 -12.62 -11.62 -6.57
N GLU A 54 -12.39 -10.65 -5.70
CA GLU A 54 -13.19 -9.45 -5.55
C GLU A 54 -12.32 -8.34 -4.96
N VAL A 55 -12.47 -7.12 -5.46
CA VAL A 55 -11.82 -5.94 -4.87
C VAL A 55 -12.83 -4.82 -4.68
N THR A 56 -12.77 -4.19 -3.49
CA THR A 56 -13.50 -2.96 -3.20
C THR A 56 -12.48 -1.87 -2.88
N GLY A 57 -12.49 -0.79 -3.65
CA GLY A 57 -11.68 0.38 -3.36
C GLY A 57 -12.37 1.29 -2.35
N ILE A 58 -11.60 1.89 -1.44
CA ILE A 58 -12.08 2.94 -0.52
C ILE A 58 -11.18 4.15 -0.69
N ASP A 59 -11.79 5.32 -0.91
CA ASP A 59 -11.07 6.58 -1.04
C ASP A 59 -11.89 7.75 -0.51
N LEU A 60 -11.22 8.77 -0.02
CA LEU A 60 -11.86 10.00 0.50
C LEU A 60 -12.35 10.90 -0.64
N ASP A 61 -11.71 10.84 -1.82
CA ASP A 61 -12.04 11.66 -2.98
C ASP A 61 -13.35 11.20 -3.64
N SER A 62 -14.44 11.92 -3.33
CA SER A 62 -15.77 11.61 -3.85
C SER A 62 -15.88 11.71 -5.38
N GLU A 63 -15.16 12.66 -6.02
CA GLU A 63 -15.18 12.83 -7.47
C GLU A 63 -14.45 11.69 -8.17
N GLY A 64 -13.28 11.32 -7.64
CA GLY A 64 -12.52 10.17 -8.11
C GLY A 64 -13.27 8.86 -7.94
N VAL A 65 -13.91 8.65 -6.80
CA VAL A 65 -14.76 7.48 -6.54
C VAL A 65 -15.91 7.40 -7.56
N ALA A 66 -16.63 8.50 -7.78
CA ALA A 66 -17.71 8.53 -8.79
C ALA A 66 -17.19 8.23 -10.20
N ALA A 67 -16.03 8.77 -10.56
CA ALA A 67 -15.39 8.53 -11.84
C ALA A 67 -14.95 7.07 -12.04
N LEU A 68 -14.50 6.39 -10.98
CA LEU A 68 -14.15 4.97 -10.99
C LEU A 68 -15.40 4.08 -11.04
N ALA A 69 -16.42 4.40 -10.26
CA ALA A 69 -17.70 3.69 -10.31
C ALA A 69 -18.33 3.73 -11.70
N ALA A 70 -18.29 4.89 -12.37
CA ALA A 70 -18.76 5.04 -13.77
C ALA A 70 -17.97 4.17 -14.77
N ARG A 71 -16.75 3.74 -14.42
CA ARG A 71 -15.92 2.81 -15.20
C ARG A 71 -16.14 1.34 -14.84
N GLY A 72 -17.05 1.06 -13.91
CA GLY A 72 -17.38 -0.30 -13.47
C GLY A 72 -16.53 -0.86 -12.35
N TYR A 73 -15.68 -0.04 -11.70
CA TYR A 73 -14.97 -0.46 -10.50
C TYR A 73 -15.90 -0.43 -9.28
N ARG A 74 -15.73 -1.40 -8.39
CA ARG A 74 -16.42 -1.40 -7.10
C ARG A 74 -15.63 -0.54 -6.12
N VAL A 75 -16.12 0.66 -5.89
CA VAL A 75 -15.46 1.67 -5.05
C VAL A 75 -16.48 2.36 -4.14
N LEU A 76 -16.03 2.74 -2.96
CA LEU A 76 -16.82 3.42 -1.94
C LEU A 76 -16.09 4.67 -1.48
N GLN A 77 -16.83 5.74 -1.23
CA GLN A 77 -16.28 6.89 -0.54
C GLN A 77 -16.13 6.55 0.94
N GLY A 78 -14.95 6.77 1.50
CA GLY A 78 -14.69 6.53 2.92
C GLY A 78 -13.31 6.99 3.34
N ASP A 79 -13.17 7.18 4.66
CA ASP A 79 -11.91 7.55 5.29
C ASP A 79 -11.11 6.28 5.61
N ALA A 80 -9.88 6.18 5.11
CA ALA A 80 -9.00 5.05 5.40
C ALA A 80 -8.63 4.95 6.90
N GLU A 81 -8.75 6.03 7.65
CA GLU A 81 -8.49 6.05 9.10
C GLU A 81 -9.65 5.52 9.93
N ASP A 82 -10.89 5.55 9.38
CA ASP A 82 -12.12 5.15 10.08
C ASP A 82 -13.13 4.58 9.08
N PHE A 83 -12.87 3.38 8.56
CA PHE A 83 -13.78 2.68 7.68
C PHE A 83 -14.36 1.43 8.32
N SER A 84 -15.55 1.07 7.86
CA SER A 84 -16.20 -0.19 8.23
C SER A 84 -16.74 -0.88 6.99
N VAL A 85 -16.86 -2.19 7.05
CA VAL A 85 -17.39 -3.02 5.96
C VAL A 85 -18.46 -3.98 6.49
N THR A 86 -19.43 -4.29 5.65
CA THR A 86 -20.49 -5.25 5.99
C THR A 86 -19.98 -6.70 5.96
N GLU A 87 -19.04 -6.99 5.06
CA GLU A 87 -18.44 -8.31 4.90
C GLU A 87 -16.94 -8.24 5.09
N ARG A 88 -16.43 -9.13 5.93
CA ARG A 88 -14.97 -9.22 6.15
C ARG A 88 -14.25 -9.77 4.93
N VAL A 89 -13.01 -9.34 4.76
CA VAL A 89 -12.16 -9.66 3.62
C VAL A 89 -10.90 -10.42 4.02
N ASP A 90 -10.26 -11.05 3.05
CA ASP A 90 -9.04 -11.83 3.28
C ASP A 90 -7.80 -10.94 3.36
N VAL A 91 -7.81 -9.82 2.63
CA VAL A 91 -6.68 -8.89 2.56
C VAL A 91 -7.17 -7.45 2.54
N VAL A 92 -6.56 -6.61 3.36
CA VAL A 92 -6.61 -5.16 3.22
C VAL A 92 -5.28 -4.68 2.64
N VAL A 93 -5.30 -3.79 1.67
CA VAL A 93 -4.11 -3.20 1.05
C VAL A 93 -4.09 -1.70 1.32
N ALA A 94 -2.97 -1.21 1.82
CA ALA A 94 -2.68 0.21 2.05
C ALA A 94 -1.42 0.58 1.25
N GLY A 95 -1.61 0.89 -0.02
CA GLY A 95 -0.53 1.17 -0.98
C GLY A 95 -0.19 2.65 -1.05
N ASP A 96 0.94 3.08 -0.48
CA ASP A 96 1.39 4.48 -0.45
C ASP A 96 0.32 5.47 0.07
N ILE A 97 -0.38 5.08 1.12
CA ILE A 97 -1.38 5.93 1.78
C ILE A 97 -1.00 6.24 3.23
N ILE A 98 -0.36 5.32 3.93
CA ILE A 98 -0.14 5.44 5.38
C ILE A 98 0.71 6.65 5.77
N GLU A 99 1.60 7.08 4.89
CA GLU A 99 2.42 8.28 5.07
C GLU A 99 1.65 9.59 4.95
N HIS A 100 0.44 9.57 4.40
CA HIS A 100 -0.44 10.73 4.23
C HIS A 100 -1.41 10.93 5.40
N LEU A 101 -1.55 9.94 6.29
CA LEU A 101 -2.57 9.91 7.32
C LEU A 101 -2.19 10.76 8.54
N GLY A 102 -3.19 11.38 9.14
CA GLY A 102 -3.09 12.02 10.45
C GLY A 102 -3.15 11.02 11.60
N ASN A 103 -3.86 9.90 11.40
CA ASN A 103 -4.04 8.84 12.39
C ASN A 103 -3.75 7.45 11.81
N PRO A 104 -2.50 7.10 11.51
CA PRO A 104 -2.16 5.78 10.97
C PRO A 104 -2.62 4.60 11.84
N GLY A 105 -2.74 4.80 13.16
CA GLY A 105 -3.29 3.80 14.08
C GLY A 105 -4.78 3.55 13.87
N GLY A 106 -5.53 4.54 13.37
CA GLY A 106 -6.92 4.40 12.94
C GLY A 106 -7.05 3.43 11.77
N LEU A 107 -6.30 3.66 10.69
CA LEU A 107 -6.26 2.73 9.55
C LEU A 107 -6.00 1.27 10.01
N LEU A 108 -5.01 1.07 10.88
CA LEU A 108 -4.70 -0.29 11.35
C LEU A 108 -5.87 -0.91 12.14
N ARG A 109 -6.57 -0.13 12.98
CA ARG A 109 -7.74 -0.64 13.72
C ARG A 109 -8.89 -1.02 12.77
N SER A 110 -9.25 -0.12 11.86
CA SER A 110 -10.31 -0.37 10.87
C SER A 110 -9.98 -1.58 9.99
N ALA A 111 -8.72 -1.71 9.55
CA ALA A 111 -8.26 -2.87 8.80
C ALA A 111 -8.38 -4.17 9.61
N ARG A 112 -8.04 -4.14 10.91
CA ARG A 112 -8.17 -5.32 11.79
C ARG A 112 -9.61 -5.80 11.92
N GLU A 113 -10.55 -4.89 12.02
CA GLU A 113 -11.99 -5.20 12.14
C GLU A 113 -12.56 -5.74 10.82
N ALA A 114 -12.03 -5.26 9.69
CA ALA A 114 -12.43 -5.68 8.36
C ALA A 114 -11.89 -7.07 7.94
N LEU A 115 -10.87 -7.60 8.62
CA LEU A 115 -10.24 -8.87 8.26
C LEU A 115 -10.96 -10.09 8.82
N VAL A 116 -11.04 -11.15 8.02
CA VAL A 116 -11.41 -12.49 8.51
C VAL A 116 -10.30 -13.05 9.41
N PRO A 117 -10.60 -14.05 10.28
CA PRO A 117 -9.55 -14.82 10.95
C PRO A 117 -8.54 -15.38 9.93
N GLY A 118 -7.25 -15.14 10.15
CA GLY A 118 -6.18 -15.54 9.21
C GLY A 118 -5.97 -14.58 8.01
N GLY A 119 -6.74 -13.50 7.92
CA GLY A 119 -6.51 -12.43 6.96
C GLY A 119 -5.29 -11.57 7.29
N CYS A 120 -4.90 -10.68 6.38
CA CYS A 120 -3.75 -9.80 6.59
C CYS A 120 -3.95 -8.40 6.00
N LEU A 121 -3.24 -7.44 6.58
CA LEU A 121 -3.05 -6.10 6.03
C LEU A 121 -1.69 -6.05 5.33
N ILE A 122 -1.66 -5.59 4.09
CA ILE A 122 -0.43 -5.31 3.35
C ILE A 122 -0.25 -3.81 3.27
N ILE A 123 0.85 -3.32 3.80
CA ILE A 123 1.23 -1.91 3.68
C ILE A 123 2.35 -1.75 2.68
N GLN A 124 2.33 -0.63 1.96
CA GLN A 124 3.45 -0.15 1.16
C GLN A 124 3.68 1.32 1.50
N THR A 125 4.95 1.73 1.57
CA THR A 125 5.30 3.12 1.90
C THR A 125 6.71 3.43 1.41
N PRO A 126 7.05 4.70 1.12
CA PRO A 126 8.40 5.12 0.80
C PRO A 126 9.38 4.80 1.92
N ASN A 127 10.62 4.55 1.53
CA ASN A 127 11.70 4.26 2.46
C ASN A 127 12.49 5.52 2.79
N LEU A 128 12.34 6.04 4.02
CA LEU A 128 13.10 7.20 4.49
C LEU A 128 14.62 6.99 4.39
N TRP A 129 15.09 5.77 4.68
CA TRP A 129 16.52 5.43 4.72
C TRP A 129 17.14 5.20 3.33
N TYR A 130 16.39 5.45 2.25
CA TYR A 130 16.98 5.39 0.92
C TYR A 130 18.15 6.36 0.81
N TRP A 131 19.30 5.88 0.38
CA TRP A 131 20.57 6.62 0.45
C TRP A 131 20.52 8.05 -0.14
N ARG A 132 19.74 8.27 -1.20
CA ARG A 132 19.56 9.60 -1.78
C ARG A 132 18.83 10.55 -0.86
N ASN A 133 17.94 10.05 -0.01
CA ASN A 133 17.25 10.84 1.01
C ASN A 133 18.26 11.30 2.08
N SER A 134 19.14 10.42 2.51
CA SER A 134 20.21 10.76 3.45
C SER A 134 21.15 11.82 2.88
N VAL A 135 21.54 11.69 1.60
CA VAL A 135 22.34 12.70 0.90
C VAL A 135 21.59 14.02 0.83
N LYS A 136 20.30 14.04 0.45
CA LYS A 136 19.50 15.27 0.44
C LYS A 136 19.48 15.95 1.81
N ALA A 137 19.20 15.18 2.88
CA ALA A 137 19.17 15.69 4.24
C ALA A 137 20.52 16.30 4.68
N MET A 138 21.63 15.66 4.36
CA MET A 138 22.98 16.17 4.64
C MET A 138 23.27 17.53 3.96
N TRP A 139 22.66 17.77 2.82
CA TRP A 139 22.79 19.04 2.08
C TRP A 139 21.66 20.04 2.39
N GLY A 140 20.89 19.82 3.47
CA GLY A 140 19.79 20.70 3.87
C GLY A 140 18.63 20.76 2.87
N ARG A 141 18.48 19.75 2.00
CA ARG A 141 17.40 19.66 1.02
C ARG A 141 16.24 18.87 1.57
N GLU A 142 15.03 19.23 1.17
CA GLU A 142 13.83 18.47 1.50
C GLU A 142 13.93 17.02 1.04
N VAL A 143 13.61 16.10 1.94
CA VAL A 143 13.63 14.66 1.68
C VAL A 143 12.31 14.20 1.09
N ALA A 144 11.18 14.71 1.60
CA ALA A 144 9.86 14.41 1.06
C ALA A 144 9.74 14.88 -0.38
N ASN A 145 9.36 13.97 -1.27
CA ASN A 145 9.07 14.33 -2.66
C ASN A 145 7.60 14.75 -2.83
N ASN A 146 6.75 14.44 -1.86
CA ASN A 146 5.34 14.83 -1.81
C ASN A 146 5.11 15.69 -0.55
N PRO A 147 4.63 16.94 -0.69
CA PRO A 147 4.38 17.83 0.45
C PRO A 147 3.24 17.34 1.37
N GLU A 148 2.43 16.39 0.91
CA GLU A 148 1.32 15.81 1.68
C GLU A 148 1.75 14.70 2.64
N HIS A 149 3.04 14.32 2.66
CA HIS A 149 3.53 13.33 3.62
C HIS A 149 3.56 13.92 5.03
N THR A 150 2.77 13.36 5.92
CA THR A 150 2.66 13.75 7.34
C THR A 150 3.60 12.97 8.24
N CYS A 151 3.97 11.75 7.84
CA CYS A 151 4.81 10.86 8.64
C CYS A 151 5.67 9.92 7.77
N TRP A 152 6.61 9.25 8.44
CA TRP A 152 7.50 8.26 7.83
C TRP A 152 7.53 6.99 8.69
N PHE A 153 7.49 5.85 8.03
CA PHE A 153 7.65 4.57 8.69
C PHE A 153 8.83 3.79 8.12
N ASP A 154 9.63 3.25 9.02
CA ASP A 154 10.52 2.14 8.74
C ASP A 154 9.92 0.83 9.33
N PRO A 155 10.45 -0.35 9.00
CA PRO A 155 9.91 -1.60 9.53
C PRO A 155 9.92 -1.69 11.06
N ARG A 156 10.79 -0.96 11.75
CA ARG A 156 10.88 -0.97 13.21
C ARG A 156 9.75 -0.13 13.82
N THR A 157 9.57 1.09 13.36
CA THR A 157 8.50 1.99 13.83
C THR A 157 7.12 1.43 13.49
N MET A 158 6.97 0.84 12.30
CA MET A 158 5.74 0.14 11.93
C MET A 158 5.46 -1.06 12.84
N ARG A 159 6.46 -1.87 13.20
CA ARG A 159 6.28 -2.99 14.14
C ARG A 159 5.79 -2.50 15.51
N GLN A 160 6.30 -1.36 15.98
CA GLN A 160 5.87 -0.77 17.25
C GLN A 160 4.42 -0.27 17.19
N LEU A 161 4.03 0.42 16.09
CA LEU A 161 2.66 0.87 15.90
C LEU A 161 1.70 -0.32 15.78
N ALA A 162 2.02 -1.29 14.95
CA ALA A 162 1.25 -2.52 14.72
C ALA A 162 0.99 -3.26 16.04
N ALA A 163 2.01 -3.42 16.87
CA ALA A 163 1.88 -4.10 18.16
C ALA A 163 0.88 -3.41 19.10
N ARG A 164 0.79 -2.08 19.08
CA ARG A 164 -0.13 -1.30 19.92
C ARG A 164 -1.61 -1.50 19.54
N VAL A 165 -1.87 -1.89 18.30
CA VAL A 165 -3.23 -2.09 17.77
C VAL A 165 -3.54 -3.56 17.48
N GLY A 166 -2.74 -4.47 18.01
CA GLY A 166 -3.01 -5.91 17.94
C GLY A 166 -2.62 -6.57 16.62
N PHE A 167 -1.66 -6.00 15.89
CA PHE A 167 -1.01 -6.64 14.75
C PHE A 167 0.41 -7.11 15.07
N GLU A 168 0.88 -8.07 14.28
CA GLU A 168 2.27 -8.45 14.18
C GLU A 168 2.79 -8.16 12.77
N LEU A 169 3.90 -7.44 12.64
CA LEU A 169 4.60 -7.26 11.39
C LEU A 169 5.51 -8.47 11.15
N GLY A 170 5.13 -9.32 10.21
CA GLY A 170 5.87 -10.50 9.79
C GLY A 170 6.84 -10.20 8.66
N GLU A 171 6.44 -10.54 7.43
CA GLU A 171 7.28 -10.37 6.24
C GLU A 171 7.52 -8.89 5.89
N VAL A 172 8.76 -8.57 5.53
CA VAL A 172 9.16 -7.26 5.01
C VAL A 172 9.93 -7.45 3.70
N ALA A 173 9.47 -6.78 2.64
CA ALA A 173 10.12 -6.76 1.34
C ALA A 173 10.50 -5.33 0.95
N PHE A 174 11.70 -5.16 0.40
CA PHE A 174 12.20 -3.89 -0.08
C PHE A 174 12.16 -3.84 -1.61
N HIS A 175 11.70 -2.71 -2.16
CA HIS A 175 11.54 -2.49 -3.59
C HIS A 175 12.39 -1.32 -4.05
N SER A 176 12.98 -1.42 -5.23
CA SER A 176 13.75 -0.35 -5.82
C SER A 176 13.23 0.00 -7.22
N ARG A 177 12.96 1.27 -7.42
CA ARG A 177 12.70 1.82 -8.75
C ARG A 177 13.94 1.81 -9.64
N TYR A 178 15.13 1.84 -9.03
CA TYR A 178 16.39 1.97 -9.75
C TYR A 178 17.22 0.69 -9.67
N ARG A 179 17.29 -0.07 -10.76
CA ARG A 179 18.03 -1.35 -10.81
C ARG A 179 19.52 -1.20 -10.50
N ARG A 180 20.12 -0.03 -10.77
CA ARG A 180 21.55 0.25 -10.52
C ARG A 180 21.89 0.34 -9.04
N ASP A 181 20.97 0.79 -8.19
CA ASP A 181 21.20 0.97 -6.75
C ASP A 181 21.48 -0.35 -6.03
N ARG A 182 21.04 -1.50 -6.58
CA ARG A 182 21.32 -2.84 -6.02
C ARG A 182 22.81 -3.16 -5.92
N TRP A 183 23.62 -2.55 -6.80
CA TRP A 183 25.07 -2.80 -6.87
C TRP A 183 25.89 -1.91 -5.92
N LEU A 184 25.28 -0.95 -5.27
CA LEU A 184 25.96 -0.08 -4.32
C LEU A 184 26.40 -0.90 -3.09
N PRO A 185 27.60 -0.63 -2.53
CA PRO A 185 28.09 -1.27 -1.30
C PRO A 185 27.43 -0.66 -0.05
N LEU A 186 26.10 -0.68 0.00
CA LEU A 186 25.29 -0.11 1.08
C LEU A 186 24.42 -1.20 1.73
N PRO A 187 24.00 -1.03 2.99
CA PRO A 187 23.02 -1.91 3.62
C PRO A 187 21.74 -2.05 2.79
N ARG A 188 21.08 -3.22 2.85
CA ARG A 188 19.91 -3.52 2.04
C ARG A 188 18.82 -2.43 2.14
N GLY A 189 18.50 -1.99 3.34
CA GLY A 189 17.48 -0.93 3.56
C GLY A 189 17.82 0.41 2.92
N TRP A 190 19.10 0.69 2.64
CA TRP A 190 19.53 1.95 2.04
C TRP A 190 19.48 1.98 0.51
N LYS A 191 19.38 0.83 -0.13
CA LYS A 191 19.39 0.68 -1.60
C LYS A 191 18.01 0.80 -2.25
N HIS A 192 16.94 0.78 -1.45
CA HIS A 192 15.59 0.62 -1.93
C HIS A 192 14.74 1.86 -1.67
N THR A 193 13.92 2.23 -2.65
CA THR A 193 13.09 3.46 -2.59
C THR A 193 11.84 3.30 -1.75
N SER A 194 11.37 2.08 -1.57
CA SER A 194 10.16 1.74 -0.81
C SER A 194 10.27 0.38 -0.16
N TRP A 195 9.35 0.07 0.74
CA TRP A 195 9.21 -1.24 1.32
C TRP A 195 7.74 -1.63 1.49
N SER A 196 7.48 -2.91 1.60
CA SER A 196 6.17 -3.48 1.90
C SER A 196 6.26 -4.33 3.15
N GLY A 197 5.20 -4.35 3.92
CA GLY A 197 5.07 -5.20 5.10
C GLY A 197 3.74 -5.95 5.12
N VAL A 198 3.75 -7.19 5.59
CA VAL A 198 2.55 -7.98 5.85
C VAL A 198 2.30 -7.99 7.36
N LEU A 199 1.13 -7.49 7.75
CA LEU A 199 0.68 -7.43 9.14
C LEU A 199 -0.45 -8.44 9.34
N THR A 200 -0.32 -9.30 10.34
CA THR A 200 -1.33 -10.29 10.71
C THR A 200 -1.93 -9.93 12.08
N PRO A 201 -3.27 -10.00 12.25
CA PRO A 201 -3.87 -9.83 13.57
C PRO A 201 -3.29 -10.81 14.56
N ARG A 202 -2.96 -10.32 15.76
CA ARG A 202 -2.61 -11.20 16.89
C ARG A 202 -3.88 -11.90 17.41
N ALA A 203 -3.73 -13.15 17.75
CA ALA A 203 -4.77 -13.93 18.39
C ALA A 203 -5.18 -13.36 19.75
#